data_44ab1b5b75220f968847470a092488cf
#
_entry.id   44ab1b5b75220f968847470a092488cf
#
_cell.length_a   1.000
_cell.length_b   1.000
_cell.length_c   1.000
_cell.angle_alpha   90.00
_cell.angle_beta   90.00
_cell.angle_gamma   90.00
#
_symmetry.space_group_name_H-M   'P 1'
#
loop_
_entity.id
_entity.type
_entity.pdbx_description
1 polymer ?
#
loop_
_entity_poly.entity_id
_entity_poly.type
_entity_poly.pdbx_seq_one_letter_code
_entity_poly.pdbx_strand_id
1 'polypeptide(L)'
;MIFTNRTRAGVLIVIGTAWLLMGIVVSEALYYGYRVTQMISDLGVGPTSLLFNTAIFAFGLLLIASAYLLHTAGINRWFSALLALTGLGAAGVGVFPETIIVPHAICAITVFVCGGLGAILGYRVFTGPWSWFSPTLGTITLTAIVLLGAKMYLGLGAGGMERMIAYPLIIWAIGTGVYFMAPEQAGK
;
A
#
# COMPACT_ATOMS: atom_id res chain seq x y z
N MET A 1 -11.62 -17.35 21.54
CA MET A 1 -11.55 -15.89 21.39
C MET A 1 -12.14 -15.54 20.03
N ILE A 2 -13.30 -14.83 19.98
CA ILE A 2 -13.95 -14.48 18.70
C ILE A 2 -13.35 -13.14 18.26
N PHE A 3 -12.56 -13.16 17.20
CA PHE A 3 -12.02 -11.93 16.62
C PHE A 3 -13.14 -11.08 15.99
N THR A 4 -13.18 -9.80 16.33
CA THR A 4 -14.09 -8.83 15.69
C THR A 4 -13.73 -8.61 14.23
N ASN A 5 -14.65 -8.09 13.41
CA ASN A 5 -14.36 -7.75 12.01
C ASN A 5 -13.22 -6.72 11.92
N ARG A 6 -13.15 -5.79 12.86
CA ARG A 6 -12.04 -4.82 12.99
C ARG A 6 -10.69 -5.54 13.17
N THR A 7 -10.60 -6.47 14.11
CA THR A 7 -9.37 -7.24 14.35
C THR A 7 -8.99 -8.11 13.16
N ARG A 8 -9.96 -8.80 12.54
CA ARG A 8 -9.72 -9.61 11.33
C ARG A 8 -9.17 -8.76 10.19
N ALA A 9 -9.74 -7.58 9.96
CA ALA A 9 -9.24 -6.66 8.95
C ALA A 9 -7.79 -6.25 9.23
N GLY A 10 -7.46 -5.91 10.48
CA GLY A 10 -6.09 -5.59 10.89
C GLY A 10 -5.11 -6.71 10.59
N VAL A 11 -5.48 -7.97 10.92
CA VAL A 11 -4.67 -9.16 10.62
C VAL A 11 -4.42 -9.30 9.12
N LEU A 12 -5.47 -9.18 8.30
CA LEU A 12 -5.34 -9.29 6.85
C LEU A 12 -4.44 -8.19 6.25
N ILE A 13 -4.54 -6.95 6.75
CA ILE A 13 -3.67 -5.84 6.32
C ILE A 13 -2.21 -6.17 6.65
N VAL A 14 -1.91 -6.61 7.88
CA VAL A 14 -0.53 -6.93 8.29
C VAL A 14 0.02 -8.07 7.47
N ILE A 15 -0.72 -9.18 7.35
CA ILE A 15 -0.29 -10.36 6.58
C ILE A 15 -0.06 -9.99 5.12
N GLY A 16 -1.01 -9.29 4.49
CA GLY A 16 -0.89 -8.88 3.10
C GLY A 16 0.29 -7.95 2.85
N THR A 17 0.51 -6.99 3.75
CA THR A 17 1.63 -6.05 3.63
C THR A 17 2.97 -6.75 3.85
N ALA A 18 3.07 -7.64 4.83
CA ALA A 18 4.27 -8.44 5.07
C ALA A 18 4.57 -9.35 3.86
N TRP A 19 3.53 -9.98 3.28
CA TRP A 19 3.65 -10.80 2.07
C TRP A 19 4.17 -9.98 0.88
N LEU A 20 3.61 -8.80 0.63
CA LEU A 20 4.08 -7.90 -0.43
C LEU A 20 5.53 -7.49 -0.19
N LEU A 21 5.88 -7.08 1.05
CA LEU A 21 7.25 -6.67 1.39
C LEU A 21 8.24 -7.80 1.15
N MET A 22 7.91 -9.03 1.57
CA MET A 22 8.75 -10.20 1.30
C MET A 22 8.83 -10.50 -0.20
N GLY A 23 7.74 -10.36 -0.93
CA GLY A 23 7.71 -10.48 -2.38
C GLY A 23 8.66 -9.51 -3.07
N ILE A 24 8.68 -8.24 -2.65
CA ILE A 24 9.62 -7.22 -3.16
C ILE A 24 11.07 -7.63 -2.85
N VAL A 25 11.38 -7.89 -1.57
CA VAL A 25 12.75 -8.21 -1.11
C VAL A 25 13.30 -9.46 -1.82
N VAL A 26 12.50 -10.53 -1.91
CA VAL A 26 12.94 -11.77 -2.56
C VAL A 26 13.08 -11.57 -4.07
N SER A 27 12.18 -10.80 -4.70
CA SER A 27 12.29 -10.47 -6.11
C SER A 27 13.56 -9.67 -6.40
N GLU A 28 13.88 -8.65 -5.60
CA GLU A 28 15.13 -7.88 -5.72
C GLU A 28 16.36 -8.76 -5.57
N ALA A 29 16.37 -9.68 -4.60
CA ALA A 29 17.48 -10.58 -4.32
C ALA A 29 17.72 -11.62 -5.44
N LEU A 30 16.64 -12.09 -6.07
CA LEU A 30 16.71 -13.11 -7.13
C LEU A 30 16.89 -12.53 -8.53
N TYR A 31 16.63 -11.22 -8.70
CA TYR A 31 16.80 -10.58 -10.01
C TYR A 31 18.25 -10.16 -10.22
N TYR A 32 19.04 -11.04 -10.83
CA TYR A 32 20.45 -10.75 -11.12
C TYR A 32 20.60 -9.46 -11.95
N GLY A 33 21.41 -8.53 -11.43
CA GLY A 33 21.66 -7.23 -12.08
C GLY A 33 20.64 -6.14 -11.75
N TYR A 34 19.59 -6.43 -11.00
CA TYR A 34 18.68 -5.40 -10.50
C TYR A 34 19.40 -4.43 -9.55
N ARG A 35 19.11 -3.15 -9.71
CA ARG A 35 19.68 -2.09 -8.87
C ARG A 35 18.58 -1.31 -8.19
N VAL A 36 18.82 -0.87 -6.96
CA VAL A 36 17.88 -0.04 -6.16
C VAL A 36 17.48 1.27 -6.87
N THR A 37 18.27 1.72 -7.85
CA THR A 37 17.96 2.88 -8.69
C THR A 37 16.90 2.58 -9.76
N GLN A 38 16.63 1.31 -10.05
CA GLN A 38 15.56 0.88 -10.93
C GLN A 38 14.23 0.91 -10.18
N MET A 39 13.13 0.99 -10.92
CA MET A 39 11.79 1.05 -10.32
C MET A 39 11.39 -0.30 -9.69
N ILE A 40 10.56 -0.26 -8.67
CA ILE A 40 9.99 -1.48 -8.07
C ILE A 40 9.12 -2.20 -9.10
N SER A 41 8.41 -1.45 -9.96
CA SER A 41 7.59 -1.99 -11.04
C SER A 41 8.38 -2.82 -12.07
N ASP A 42 9.68 -2.56 -12.26
CA ASP A 42 10.57 -3.37 -13.11
C ASP A 42 10.62 -4.84 -12.66
N LEU A 43 10.40 -5.12 -11.37
CA LEU A 43 10.31 -6.49 -10.84
C LEU A 43 9.14 -7.26 -11.44
N GLY A 44 8.10 -6.56 -11.87
CA GLY A 44 6.90 -7.12 -12.48
C GLY A 44 7.05 -7.53 -13.95
N VAL A 45 8.17 -7.20 -14.59
CA VAL A 45 8.46 -7.57 -16.00
C VAL A 45 9.74 -8.38 -16.15
N GLY A 46 10.59 -8.41 -15.15
CA GLY A 46 11.85 -9.15 -15.15
C GLY A 46 11.67 -10.66 -14.87
N PRO A 47 12.78 -11.37 -14.62
CA PRO A 47 12.76 -12.81 -14.35
C PRO A 47 11.99 -13.19 -13.08
N THR A 48 11.76 -12.25 -12.18
CA THR A 48 10.99 -12.41 -10.93
C THR A 48 9.53 -11.96 -11.04
N SER A 49 9.05 -11.66 -12.25
CA SER A 49 7.72 -11.10 -12.51
C SER A 49 6.58 -11.91 -11.90
N LEU A 50 6.63 -13.24 -11.99
CA LEU A 50 5.60 -14.09 -11.39
C LEU A 50 5.54 -13.89 -9.87
N LEU A 51 6.68 -13.84 -9.20
CA LEU A 51 6.77 -13.69 -7.75
C LEU A 51 6.24 -12.31 -7.31
N PHE A 52 6.73 -11.24 -7.94
CA PHE A 52 6.31 -9.89 -7.61
C PHE A 52 4.82 -9.65 -7.93
N ASN A 53 4.38 -10.02 -9.14
CA ASN A 53 3.00 -9.79 -9.57
C ASN A 53 1.99 -10.58 -8.72
N THR A 54 2.29 -11.84 -8.37
CA THR A 54 1.42 -12.61 -7.47
C THR A 54 1.41 -12.03 -6.05
N ALA A 55 2.54 -11.51 -5.55
CA ALA A 55 2.60 -10.91 -4.23
C ALA A 55 1.74 -9.64 -4.13
N ILE A 56 1.86 -8.73 -5.10
CA ILE A 56 1.07 -7.49 -5.10
C ILE A 56 -0.42 -7.75 -5.39
N PHE A 57 -0.73 -8.73 -6.24
CA PHE A 57 -2.11 -9.16 -6.50
C PHE A 57 -2.78 -9.68 -5.22
N ALA A 58 -2.13 -10.61 -4.50
CA ALA A 58 -2.63 -11.16 -3.25
C ALA A 58 -2.80 -10.06 -2.18
N PHE A 59 -1.84 -9.15 -2.05
CA PHE A 59 -1.95 -7.98 -1.18
C PHE A 59 -3.19 -7.15 -1.50
N GLY A 60 -3.43 -6.88 -2.78
CA GLY A 60 -4.61 -6.14 -3.22
C GLY A 60 -5.93 -6.80 -2.80
N LEU A 61 -6.04 -8.12 -2.96
CA LEU A 61 -7.23 -8.87 -2.54
C LEU A 61 -7.44 -8.83 -1.02
N LEU A 62 -6.35 -8.94 -0.24
CA LEU A 62 -6.42 -8.86 1.22
C LEU A 62 -6.82 -7.46 1.70
N LEU A 63 -6.39 -6.39 1.01
CA LEU A 63 -6.85 -5.03 1.30
C LEU A 63 -8.33 -4.84 0.99
N ILE A 64 -8.84 -5.37 -0.13
CA ILE A 64 -10.28 -5.32 -0.46
C ILE A 64 -11.10 -6.04 0.61
N ALA A 65 -10.70 -7.24 1.00
CA ALA A 65 -11.36 -7.98 2.08
C ALA A 65 -11.34 -7.21 3.40
N SER A 66 -10.18 -6.58 3.73
CA SER A 66 -10.04 -5.75 4.93
C SER A 66 -10.94 -4.53 4.90
N ALA A 67 -11.04 -3.86 3.75
CA ALA A 67 -11.91 -2.70 3.57
C ALA A 67 -13.39 -3.05 3.81
N TYR A 68 -13.83 -4.21 3.29
CA TYR A 68 -15.17 -4.72 3.54
C TYR A 68 -15.41 -4.99 5.04
N LEU A 69 -14.47 -5.66 5.71
CA LEU A 69 -14.57 -5.94 7.15
C LEU A 69 -14.59 -4.67 8.00
N LEU A 70 -13.78 -3.65 7.65
CA LEU A 70 -13.77 -2.36 8.33
C LEU A 70 -15.09 -1.61 8.11
N HIS A 71 -15.62 -1.64 6.90
CA HIS A 71 -16.92 -1.05 6.60
C HIS A 71 -18.03 -1.67 7.44
N THR A 72 -18.08 -3.01 7.51
CA THR A 72 -19.08 -3.73 8.34
C THR A 72 -18.86 -3.56 9.84
N ALA A 73 -17.64 -3.20 10.26
CA ALA A 73 -17.33 -2.83 11.64
C ALA A 73 -17.67 -1.36 11.98
N GLY A 74 -18.31 -0.61 11.07
CA GLY A 74 -18.71 0.77 11.28
C GLY A 74 -17.58 1.80 11.14
N ILE A 75 -16.43 1.41 10.62
CA ILE A 75 -15.33 2.35 10.36
C ILE A 75 -15.74 3.29 9.21
N ASN A 76 -15.24 4.53 9.28
CA ASN A 76 -15.56 5.59 8.32
C ASN A 76 -15.64 5.07 6.89
N ARG A 77 -16.79 5.27 6.23
CA ARG A 77 -17.06 4.72 4.89
C ARG A 77 -16.08 5.18 3.82
N TRP A 78 -15.61 6.43 3.92
CA TRP A 78 -14.65 6.98 2.94
C TRP A 78 -13.26 6.38 3.11
N PHE A 79 -12.85 6.14 4.37
CA PHE A 79 -11.61 5.42 4.66
C PHE A 79 -11.67 4.00 4.10
N SER A 80 -12.75 3.28 4.35
CA SER A 80 -12.95 1.92 3.82
C SER A 80 -12.98 1.91 2.29
N ALA A 81 -13.63 2.90 1.66
CA ALA A 81 -13.67 3.02 0.19
C ALA A 81 -12.29 3.30 -0.40
N LEU A 82 -11.51 4.21 0.19
CA LEU A 82 -10.14 4.48 -0.25
C LEU A 82 -9.24 3.26 -0.08
N LEU A 83 -9.39 2.50 1.00
CA LEU A 83 -8.65 1.25 1.21
C LEU A 83 -9.03 0.19 0.17
N ALA A 84 -10.33 0.07 -0.17
CA ALA A 84 -10.79 -0.84 -1.23
C ALA A 84 -10.22 -0.46 -2.61
N LEU A 85 -10.23 0.84 -2.95
CA LEU A 85 -9.65 1.33 -4.19
C LEU A 85 -8.12 1.12 -4.24
N THR A 86 -7.43 1.32 -3.12
CA THR A 86 -6.00 0.99 -2.98
C THR A 86 -5.77 -0.50 -3.28
N GLY A 87 -6.60 -1.37 -2.70
CA GLY A 87 -6.52 -2.82 -2.95
C GLY A 87 -6.82 -3.19 -4.40
N LEU A 88 -7.84 -2.57 -5.00
CA LEU A 88 -8.19 -2.79 -6.41
C LEU A 88 -7.05 -2.38 -7.34
N GLY A 89 -6.47 -1.21 -7.11
CA GLY A 89 -5.30 -0.76 -7.86
C GLY A 89 -4.11 -1.71 -7.70
N ALA A 90 -3.82 -2.17 -6.46
CA ALA A 90 -2.72 -3.10 -6.21
C ALA A 90 -2.94 -4.46 -6.92
N ALA A 91 -4.15 -5.00 -6.88
CA ALA A 91 -4.50 -6.20 -7.64
C ALA A 91 -4.34 -5.96 -9.15
N GLY A 92 -4.76 -4.78 -9.63
CA GLY A 92 -4.60 -4.38 -11.03
C GLY A 92 -3.13 -4.28 -11.46
N VAL A 93 -2.25 -3.73 -10.63
CA VAL A 93 -0.79 -3.72 -10.91
C VAL A 93 -0.25 -5.13 -11.07
N GLY A 94 -0.70 -6.08 -10.25
CA GLY A 94 -0.31 -7.49 -10.37
C GLY A 94 -0.81 -8.18 -11.64
N VAL A 95 -1.93 -7.72 -12.20
CA VAL A 95 -2.51 -8.26 -13.45
C VAL A 95 -1.93 -7.57 -14.70
N PHE A 96 -1.67 -6.27 -14.61
CA PHE A 96 -1.17 -5.45 -15.71
C PHE A 96 0.26 -5.01 -15.41
N PRO A 97 1.29 -5.77 -15.81
CA PRO A 97 2.69 -5.35 -15.66
C PRO A 97 2.97 -4.08 -16.47
N GLU A 98 4.04 -3.36 -16.15
CA GLU A 98 4.32 -2.05 -16.77
C GLU A 98 4.54 -2.08 -18.29
N THR A 99 4.75 -3.25 -18.86
CA THR A 99 4.75 -3.42 -20.34
C THR A 99 3.38 -3.09 -20.94
N ILE A 100 2.30 -3.17 -20.16
CA ILE A 100 0.96 -2.75 -20.54
C ILE A 100 0.72 -1.35 -19.96
N ILE A 101 1.41 -0.36 -20.51
CA ILE A 101 1.64 0.98 -19.96
C ILE A 101 0.38 1.64 -19.38
N VAL A 102 -0.69 1.75 -20.18
CA VAL A 102 -1.88 2.52 -19.78
C VAL A 102 -2.65 1.86 -18.62
N PRO A 103 -3.03 0.56 -18.69
CA PRO A 103 -3.66 -0.13 -17.57
C PRO A 103 -2.79 -0.13 -16.30
N HIS A 104 -1.49 -0.38 -16.43
CA HIS A 104 -0.55 -0.34 -15.31
C HIS A 104 -0.55 1.03 -14.63
N ALA A 105 -0.37 2.10 -15.40
CA ALA A 105 -0.34 3.47 -14.88
C ALA A 105 -1.63 3.85 -14.15
N ILE A 106 -2.79 3.49 -14.69
CA ILE A 106 -4.10 3.73 -14.03
C ILE A 106 -4.15 3.00 -12.69
N CYS A 107 -3.75 1.73 -12.66
CA CYS A 107 -3.73 0.92 -11.44
C CYS A 107 -2.74 1.48 -10.40
N ALA A 108 -1.52 1.82 -10.83
CA ALA A 108 -0.49 2.39 -9.96
C ALA A 108 -0.91 3.75 -9.36
N ILE A 109 -1.46 4.65 -10.20
CA ILE A 109 -2.00 5.93 -9.72
C ILE A 109 -3.13 5.68 -8.71
N THR A 110 -4.01 4.72 -8.98
CA THR A 110 -5.10 4.36 -8.06
C THR A 110 -4.57 3.89 -6.71
N VAL A 111 -3.56 2.99 -6.69
CA VAL A 111 -2.91 2.55 -5.44
C VAL A 111 -2.41 3.74 -4.65
N PHE A 112 -1.56 4.54 -5.27
CA PHE A 112 -0.78 5.53 -4.56
C PHE A 112 -1.62 6.76 -4.18
N VAL A 113 -2.53 7.21 -5.04
CA VAL A 113 -3.41 8.33 -4.72
C VAL A 113 -4.45 7.94 -3.68
N CYS A 114 -5.15 6.81 -3.87
CA CYS A 114 -6.16 6.38 -2.90
C CYS A 114 -5.53 5.98 -1.57
N GLY A 115 -4.37 5.32 -1.59
CA GLY A 115 -3.60 4.99 -0.39
C GLY A 115 -3.14 6.24 0.36
N GLY A 116 -2.55 7.21 -0.36
CA GLY A 116 -2.12 8.48 0.22
C GLY A 116 -3.27 9.30 0.81
N LEU A 117 -4.40 9.40 0.11
CA LEU A 117 -5.61 10.05 0.61
C LEU A 117 -6.22 9.28 1.80
N GLY A 118 -6.20 7.95 1.78
CA GLY A 118 -6.61 7.09 2.88
C GLY A 118 -5.77 7.33 4.12
N ALA A 119 -4.45 7.45 3.94
CA ALA A 119 -3.52 7.77 5.02
C ALA A 119 -3.79 9.16 5.60
N ILE A 120 -4.05 10.17 4.76
CA ILE A 120 -4.43 11.51 5.22
C ILE A 120 -5.77 11.46 5.97
N LEU A 121 -6.78 10.80 5.40
CA LEU A 121 -8.09 10.67 6.06
C LEU A 121 -8.01 9.91 7.39
N GLY A 122 -6.94 9.15 7.60
CA GLY A 122 -6.65 8.43 8.83
C GLY A 122 -6.69 9.31 10.08
N TYR A 123 -6.42 10.62 9.98
CA TYR A 123 -6.53 11.54 11.13
C TYR A 123 -7.93 11.56 11.74
N ARG A 124 -8.99 11.20 10.97
CA ARG A 124 -10.38 11.08 11.45
C ARG A 124 -10.73 9.70 11.99
N VAL A 125 -9.87 8.71 11.75
CA VAL A 125 -10.14 7.31 12.10
C VAL A 125 -9.29 6.87 13.28
N PHE A 126 -8.06 7.33 13.31
CA PHE A 126 -7.08 6.95 14.32
C PHE A 126 -7.06 7.91 15.49
N THR A 127 -6.61 7.42 16.64
CA THR A 127 -6.38 8.19 17.86
C THR A 127 -4.92 8.07 18.30
N GLY A 128 -4.50 8.91 19.24
CA GLY A 128 -3.13 8.93 19.72
C GLY A 128 -2.11 9.31 18.65
N PRO A 129 -0.85 8.91 18.78
CA PRO A 129 0.23 9.32 17.85
C PRO A 129 -0.06 8.94 16.39
N TRP A 130 -0.77 7.84 16.16
CA TRP A 130 -1.07 7.36 14.80
C TRP A 130 -1.96 8.32 14.00
N SER A 131 -2.78 9.15 14.69
CA SER A 131 -3.60 10.18 14.05
C SER A 131 -2.77 11.26 13.35
N TRP A 132 -1.52 11.48 13.76
CA TRP A 132 -0.59 12.43 13.14
C TRP A 132 0.39 11.75 12.19
N PHE A 133 0.85 10.55 12.53
CA PHE A 133 1.77 9.79 11.68
C PHE A 133 1.13 9.39 10.35
N SER A 134 -0.12 8.96 10.38
CA SER A 134 -0.85 8.53 9.19
C SER A 134 -0.92 9.63 8.10
N PRO A 135 -1.41 10.86 8.37
CA PRO A 135 -1.44 11.91 7.35
C PRO A 135 -0.05 12.34 6.89
N THR A 136 0.98 12.28 7.75
CA THR A 136 2.35 12.58 7.36
C THR A 136 2.84 11.62 6.27
N LEU A 137 2.63 10.30 6.46
CA LEU A 137 3.00 9.29 5.49
C LEU A 137 2.24 9.45 4.16
N GLY A 138 0.94 9.75 4.23
CA GLY A 138 0.13 10.04 3.04
C GLY A 138 0.62 11.27 2.28
N THR A 139 0.98 12.34 2.99
CA THR A 139 1.51 13.57 2.39
C THR A 139 2.86 13.31 1.69
N ILE A 140 3.76 12.55 2.33
CA ILE A 140 5.04 12.16 1.71
C ILE A 140 4.77 11.40 0.40
N THR A 141 3.89 10.39 0.42
CA THR A 141 3.50 9.63 -0.77
C THR A 141 2.98 10.53 -1.89
N LEU A 142 1.99 11.39 -1.61
CA LEU A 142 1.39 12.24 -2.64
C LEU A 142 2.38 13.28 -3.18
N THR A 143 3.24 13.83 -2.33
CA THR A 143 4.32 14.72 -2.77
C THR A 143 5.31 14.00 -3.68
N ALA A 144 5.72 12.78 -3.32
CA ALA A 144 6.64 11.99 -4.13
C ALA A 144 6.04 11.61 -5.49
N ILE A 145 4.72 11.36 -5.60
CA ILE A 145 4.03 11.15 -6.88
C ILE A 145 4.16 12.38 -7.78
N VAL A 146 3.91 13.57 -7.24
CA VAL A 146 4.03 14.83 -8.00
C VAL A 146 5.47 15.03 -8.47
N LEU A 147 6.45 14.81 -7.60
CA LEU A 147 7.86 14.92 -7.93
C LEU A 147 8.30 13.92 -9.01
N LEU A 148 7.85 12.66 -8.91
CA LEU A 148 8.11 11.65 -9.93
C LEU A 148 7.52 12.05 -11.29
N GLY A 149 6.27 12.50 -11.31
CA GLY A 149 5.61 12.98 -12.53
C GLY A 149 6.28 14.21 -13.15
N ALA A 150 6.81 15.10 -12.32
CA ALA A 150 7.60 16.26 -12.74
C ALA A 150 9.05 15.90 -13.10
N LYS A 151 9.47 14.63 -13.00
CA LYS A 151 10.86 14.15 -13.20
C LYS A 151 11.87 14.81 -12.27
N MET A 152 11.43 15.27 -11.10
CA MET A 152 12.26 15.85 -10.04
C MET A 152 12.68 14.78 -9.04
N TYR A 153 13.79 14.12 -9.29
CA TYR A 153 14.20 12.94 -8.52
C TYR A 153 15.04 13.24 -7.27
N LEU A 154 15.39 14.49 -7.01
CA LEU A 154 16.16 14.95 -5.83
C LEU A 154 17.45 14.13 -5.57
N GLY A 155 18.09 13.66 -6.62
CA GLY A 155 19.30 12.82 -6.53
C GLY A 155 19.03 11.31 -6.29
N LEU A 156 17.78 10.90 -6.08
CA LEU A 156 17.42 9.51 -5.79
C LEU A 156 17.25 8.62 -7.05
N GLY A 157 17.13 9.24 -8.24
CA GLY A 157 16.72 8.56 -9.45
C GLY A 157 15.23 8.20 -9.44
N ALA A 158 14.73 7.65 -10.57
CA ALA A 158 13.33 7.28 -10.70
C ALA A 158 12.91 6.19 -9.69
N GLY A 159 13.73 5.14 -9.55
CA GLY A 159 13.45 4.05 -8.63
C GLY A 159 13.49 4.46 -7.16
N GLY A 160 14.40 5.36 -6.77
CA GLY A 160 14.41 5.92 -5.43
C GLY A 160 13.17 6.78 -5.15
N MET A 161 12.70 7.53 -6.14
CA MET A 161 11.48 8.32 -6.00
C MET A 161 10.23 7.44 -5.92
N GLU A 162 10.17 6.34 -6.67
CA GLU A 162 9.09 5.35 -6.53
C GLU A 162 9.05 4.72 -5.12
N ARG A 163 10.23 4.46 -4.53
CA ARG A 163 10.32 3.99 -3.14
C ARG A 163 9.82 5.03 -2.14
N MET A 164 10.05 6.32 -2.40
CA MET A 164 9.48 7.40 -1.60
C MET A 164 7.94 7.49 -1.71
N ILE A 165 7.35 6.88 -2.76
CA ILE A 165 5.91 6.71 -2.88
C ILE A 165 5.46 5.46 -2.13
N ALA A 166 6.10 4.32 -2.38
CA ALA A 166 5.65 3.00 -1.93
C ALA A 166 5.92 2.74 -0.44
N TYR A 167 7.12 3.06 0.05
CA TYR A 167 7.53 2.71 1.42
C TYR A 167 6.72 3.42 2.51
N PRO A 168 6.40 4.72 2.40
CA PRO A 168 5.50 5.35 3.36
C PRO A 168 4.14 4.66 3.43
N LEU A 169 3.59 4.18 2.29
CA LEU A 169 2.32 3.44 2.28
C LEU A 169 2.46 2.04 2.87
N ILE A 170 3.58 1.36 2.67
CA ILE A 170 3.86 0.07 3.32
C ILE A 170 3.91 0.25 4.84
N ILE A 171 4.63 1.27 5.33
CA ILE A 171 4.69 1.60 6.76
C ILE A 171 3.30 1.94 7.28
N TRP A 172 2.55 2.76 6.54
CA TRP A 172 1.19 3.12 6.89
C TRP A 172 0.26 1.89 6.95
N ALA A 173 0.35 0.98 6.01
CA ALA A 173 -0.48 -0.22 5.99
C ALA A 173 -0.18 -1.12 7.19
N ILE A 174 1.10 -1.35 7.54
CA ILE A 174 1.48 -2.12 8.73
C ILE A 174 0.92 -1.45 9.99
N GLY A 175 1.17 -0.15 10.17
CA GLY A 175 0.68 0.58 11.36
C GLY A 175 -0.84 0.61 11.44
N THR A 176 -1.54 0.74 10.32
CA THR A 176 -3.01 0.66 10.23
C THR A 176 -3.50 -0.72 10.64
N GLY A 177 -2.88 -1.77 10.15
CA GLY A 177 -3.24 -3.13 10.52
C GLY A 177 -3.03 -3.38 12.03
N VAL A 178 -1.89 -2.99 12.58
CA VAL A 178 -1.61 -3.10 14.03
C VAL A 178 -2.61 -2.29 14.86
N TYR A 179 -2.96 -1.07 14.42
CA TYR A 179 -3.96 -0.24 15.08
C TYR A 179 -5.33 -0.95 15.17
N PHE A 180 -5.77 -1.60 14.10
CA PHE A 180 -7.05 -2.32 14.10
C PHE A 180 -7.00 -3.66 14.83
N MET A 181 -5.82 -4.25 15.03
CA MET A 181 -5.62 -5.43 15.87
C MET A 181 -5.67 -5.12 17.37
N ALA A 182 -5.30 -3.91 17.76
CA ALA A 182 -5.32 -3.51 19.16
C ALA A 182 -6.75 -3.54 19.72
N PRO A 183 -6.92 -3.93 21.01
CA PRO A 183 -8.20 -3.83 21.69
C PRO A 183 -8.79 -2.43 21.56
N GLU A 184 -10.10 -2.34 21.38
CA GLU A 184 -10.79 -1.05 21.44
C GLU A 184 -10.52 -0.42 22.81
N GLN A 185 -9.92 0.77 22.82
CA GLN A 185 -9.81 1.50 24.08
C GLN A 185 -11.25 1.81 24.52
N ALA A 186 -11.68 1.16 25.60
CA ALA A 186 -12.94 1.45 26.24
C ALA A 186 -13.01 2.96 26.44
N GLY A 187 -14.04 3.60 25.87
CA GLY A 187 -14.13 5.04 25.71
C GLY A 187 -13.83 5.80 27.02
N LYS A 188 -12.95 6.79 26.87
CA LYS A 188 -12.90 7.91 27.82
C LYS A 188 -13.99 8.90 27.47
#